data_61ee75231abf401dff2933c41efa8f18
#
_entry.id   61ee75231abf401dff2933c41efa8f18
#
_cell.length_a   1.000
_cell.length_b   1.000
_cell.length_c   1.000
_cell.angle_alpha   90.00
_cell.angle_beta   90.00
_cell.angle_gamma   90.00
#
_symmetry.space_group_name_H-M   'P 1'
#
loop_
_entity.id
_entity.type
_entity.pdbx_description
1 polymer ?
#
loop_
_entity_poly.entity_id
_entity_poly.type
_entity_poly.pdbx_seq_one_letter_code
_entity_poly.pdbx_strand_id
1 'polypeptide(L)'
;MKTFSAKAEDVRRDWFVVDGTDKVLGRLAAEVARRLRGKHKPEFTPHVDTGDYIVVVNVEKLRVTGAKAQDKKYFRHSTYPGGIYETNFTKLQQRHPDRVLKLAVKGMLPKGPLGYAMIKKLKIYAGPQHPHTAQQPKALEI
;
A
#
# COMPACT_ATOMS: atom_id res chain seq x y z
N MET A 1 23.53 -1.23 -28.49
CA MET A 1 23.19 -0.76 -27.14
C MET A 1 22.32 -1.79 -26.45
N LYS A 2 22.64 -2.18 -25.26
CA LYS A 2 21.82 -3.14 -24.48
C LYS A 2 21.12 -2.42 -23.35
N THR A 3 19.82 -2.67 -23.20
CA THR A 3 19.04 -2.16 -22.08
C THR A 3 19.35 -2.97 -20.82
N PHE A 4 19.51 -2.27 -19.70
CA PHE A 4 19.70 -2.91 -18.40
C PHE A 4 18.46 -3.70 -17.99
N SER A 5 18.66 -4.93 -17.54
CA SER A 5 17.62 -5.77 -16.98
C SER A 5 18.08 -6.29 -15.61
N ALA A 6 17.33 -5.99 -14.55
CA ALA A 6 17.67 -6.40 -13.20
C ALA A 6 17.51 -7.91 -13.01
N LYS A 7 18.37 -8.48 -12.17
CA LYS A 7 18.23 -9.85 -11.68
C LYS A 7 17.68 -9.83 -10.28
N ALA A 8 16.83 -10.78 -9.94
CA ALA A 8 16.17 -10.84 -8.62
C ALA A 8 17.18 -10.92 -7.46
N GLU A 9 18.30 -11.58 -7.66
CA GLU A 9 19.37 -11.75 -6.67
C GLU A 9 20.19 -10.48 -6.41
N ASP A 10 20.23 -9.56 -7.38
CA ASP A 10 21.02 -8.32 -7.30
C ASP A 10 20.18 -7.11 -6.83
N VAL A 11 18.88 -7.29 -6.64
CA VAL A 11 17.99 -6.18 -6.25
C VAL A 11 18.21 -5.81 -4.79
N ARG A 12 18.50 -4.53 -4.55
CA ARG A 12 18.62 -3.96 -3.22
C ARG A 12 17.28 -3.36 -2.79
N ARG A 13 16.77 -3.80 -1.63
CA ARG A 13 15.51 -3.31 -1.06
C ARG A 13 15.79 -2.62 0.27
N ASP A 14 15.41 -1.36 0.35
CA ASP A 14 15.51 -0.57 1.58
C ASP A 14 14.16 -0.59 2.32
N TRP A 15 14.19 -0.23 3.60
CA TRP A 15 13.00 -0.08 4.43
C TRP A 15 12.73 1.39 4.68
N PHE A 16 11.46 1.78 4.50
CA PHE A 16 10.99 3.14 4.73
C PHE A 16 9.77 3.13 5.64
N VAL A 17 9.65 4.17 6.48
CA VAL A 17 8.48 4.40 7.31
C VAL A 17 7.80 5.69 6.86
N VAL A 18 6.48 5.65 6.72
CA VAL A 18 5.65 6.79 6.29
C VAL A 18 4.60 7.04 7.36
N ASP A 19 4.46 8.31 7.76
CA ASP A 19 3.38 8.73 8.64
C ASP A 19 2.13 9.08 7.82
N GLY A 20 1.02 8.40 8.12
CA GLY A 20 -0.25 8.59 7.43
C GLY A 20 -1.11 9.73 8.00
N THR A 21 -0.66 10.43 9.04
CA THR A 21 -1.43 11.51 9.68
C THR A 21 -1.81 12.59 8.67
N ASP A 22 -3.11 12.86 8.54
CA ASP A 22 -3.70 13.87 7.63
C ASP A 22 -3.37 13.71 6.15
N LYS A 23 -2.83 12.58 5.75
CA LYS A 23 -2.58 12.28 4.33
C LYS A 23 -3.88 11.87 3.63
N VAL A 24 -4.03 12.30 2.39
CA VAL A 24 -5.16 11.90 1.54
C VAL A 24 -4.93 10.47 1.05
N LEU A 25 -5.92 9.60 1.25
CA LEU A 25 -5.83 8.17 0.98
C LEU A 25 -5.31 7.86 -0.44
N GLY A 26 -5.93 8.42 -1.46
CA GLY A 26 -5.58 8.12 -2.86
C GLY A 26 -4.18 8.57 -3.24
N ARG A 27 -3.77 9.75 -2.80
CA ARG A 27 -2.44 10.29 -3.09
C ARG A 27 -1.34 9.50 -2.39
N LEU A 28 -1.56 9.15 -1.12
CA LEU A 28 -0.63 8.30 -0.38
C LEU A 28 -0.52 6.93 -1.02
N ALA A 29 -1.65 6.32 -1.37
CA ALA A 29 -1.68 5.00 -1.99
C ALA A 29 -0.95 4.97 -3.34
N ALA A 30 -1.09 6.02 -4.15
CA ALA A 30 -0.41 6.12 -5.44
C ALA A 30 1.12 6.15 -5.28
N GLU A 31 1.63 6.95 -4.35
CA GLU A 31 3.07 7.04 -4.10
C GLU A 31 3.62 5.74 -3.50
N VAL A 32 2.89 5.15 -2.56
CA VAL A 32 3.25 3.86 -1.96
C VAL A 32 3.31 2.76 -3.04
N ALA A 33 2.31 2.69 -3.92
CA ALA A 33 2.28 1.72 -5.01
C ALA A 33 3.46 1.90 -5.98
N ARG A 34 3.80 3.14 -6.31
CA ARG A 34 4.95 3.47 -7.16
C ARG A 34 6.25 2.93 -6.58
N ARG A 35 6.44 3.11 -5.27
CA ARG A 35 7.65 2.66 -4.57
C ARG A 35 7.68 1.14 -4.36
N LEU A 36 6.55 0.52 -4.09
CA LEU A 36 6.46 -0.95 -3.99
C LEU A 36 6.79 -1.63 -5.30
N ARG A 37 6.41 -1.03 -6.41
CA ARG A 37 6.74 -1.54 -7.75
C ARG A 37 8.17 -1.28 -8.17
N GLY A 38 8.81 -0.24 -7.62
CA GLY A 38 10.19 0.12 -7.92
C GLY A 38 10.35 1.14 -9.05
N LYS A 39 9.27 1.80 -9.50
CA LYS A 39 9.31 2.79 -10.58
C LYS A 39 10.11 4.06 -10.25
N HIS A 40 10.44 4.28 -8.99
CA HIS A 40 11.30 5.40 -8.55
C HIS A 40 12.79 5.12 -8.74
N LYS A 41 13.16 3.90 -9.08
CA LYS A 41 14.56 3.48 -9.28
C LYS A 41 14.92 3.44 -10.76
N PRO A 42 16.15 3.84 -11.15
CA PRO A 42 16.59 3.74 -12.54
C PRO A 42 16.73 2.28 -13.02
N GLU A 43 16.95 1.35 -12.09
CA GLU A 43 17.06 -0.09 -12.38
C GLU A 43 15.70 -0.79 -12.53
N PHE A 44 14.59 -0.07 -12.57
CA PHE A 44 13.26 -0.66 -12.72
C PHE A 44 13.18 -1.61 -13.91
N THR A 45 12.73 -2.83 -13.64
CA THR A 45 12.51 -3.87 -14.65
C THR A 45 11.11 -4.45 -14.47
N PRO A 46 10.24 -4.44 -15.51
CA PRO A 46 8.84 -4.82 -15.34
C PRO A 46 8.59 -6.24 -14.83
N HIS A 47 9.45 -7.19 -15.17
CA HIS A 47 9.28 -8.60 -14.77
C HIS A 47 9.96 -8.96 -13.44
N VAL A 48 10.65 -8.02 -12.81
CA VAL A 48 11.36 -8.23 -11.53
C VAL A 48 10.81 -7.26 -10.49
N ASP A 49 10.64 -7.74 -9.27
CA ASP A 49 10.22 -6.91 -8.13
C ASP A 49 11.42 -6.12 -7.60
N THR A 50 11.57 -4.87 -8.07
CA THR A 50 12.67 -3.97 -7.70
C THR A 50 12.30 -2.98 -6.59
N GLY A 51 11.06 -3.02 -6.08
CA GLY A 51 10.56 -2.07 -5.08
C GLY A 51 11.12 -2.28 -3.68
N ASP A 52 10.84 -1.31 -2.80
CA ASP A 52 11.29 -1.30 -1.42
C ASP A 52 10.19 -1.76 -0.46
N TYR A 53 10.57 -2.04 0.78
CA TYR A 53 9.64 -2.27 1.88
C TYR A 53 9.13 -0.94 2.43
N ILE A 54 7.83 -0.84 2.65
CA ILE A 54 7.21 0.37 3.19
C ILE A 54 6.37 0.00 4.41
N VAL A 55 6.61 0.72 5.50
CA VAL A 55 5.84 0.66 6.74
C VAL A 55 5.03 1.94 6.84
N VAL A 56 3.71 1.83 6.96
CA VAL A 56 2.83 2.99 7.16
C VAL A 56 2.30 2.95 8.59
N VAL A 57 2.48 4.03 9.32
CA VAL A 57 1.99 4.20 10.69
C VAL A 57 0.88 5.26 10.71
N ASN A 58 0.11 5.31 11.79
CA ASN A 58 -1.01 6.24 11.98
C ASN A 58 -2.05 6.15 10.85
N VAL A 59 -2.29 4.95 10.34
CA VAL A 59 -3.21 4.75 9.21
C VAL A 59 -4.65 5.12 9.55
N GLU A 60 -5.04 5.08 10.81
CA GLU A 60 -6.36 5.50 11.29
C GLU A 60 -6.63 7.00 11.10
N LYS A 61 -5.57 7.78 10.91
CA LYS A 61 -5.65 9.24 10.70
C LYS A 61 -5.67 9.65 9.22
N LEU A 62 -5.74 8.67 8.31
CA LEU A 62 -5.93 8.96 6.88
C LEU A 62 -7.28 9.63 6.64
N ARG A 63 -7.32 10.53 5.66
CA ARG A 63 -8.54 11.23 5.28
C ARG A 63 -8.87 11.05 3.80
N VAL A 64 -10.12 11.31 3.48
CA VAL A 64 -10.61 11.43 2.10
C VAL A 64 -11.27 12.79 1.92
N THR A 65 -11.33 13.27 0.68
CA THR A 65 -11.90 14.58 0.36
C THR A 65 -13.33 14.47 -0.16
N GLY A 66 -14.08 15.58 -0.09
CA GLY A 66 -15.47 15.65 -0.52
C GLY A 66 -16.39 14.75 0.32
N ALA A 67 -17.42 14.21 -0.29
CA ALA A 67 -18.40 13.35 0.37
C ALA A 67 -17.96 11.88 0.48
N LYS A 68 -16.74 11.53 0.12
CA LYS A 68 -16.26 10.13 0.05
C LYS A 68 -16.31 9.41 1.39
N ALA A 69 -16.21 10.12 2.50
CA ALA A 69 -16.31 9.51 3.83
C ALA A 69 -17.61 8.72 4.00
N GLN A 70 -18.70 9.20 3.41
CA GLN A 70 -20.02 8.56 3.42
C GLN A 70 -20.30 7.78 2.15
N ASP A 71 -19.87 8.27 0.99
CA ASP A 71 -20.27 7.75 -0.32
C ASP A 71 -19.35 6.64 -0.85
N LYS A 72 -18.08 6.61 -0.41
CA LYS A 72 -17.17 5.54 -0.85
C LYS A 72 -17.56 4.23 -0.20
N LYS A 73 -17.94 3.25 -1.03
CA LYS A 73 -18.43 1.95 -0.59
C LYS A 73 -17.42 0.85 -0.85
N TYR A 74 -17.38 -0.10 0.07
CA TYR A 74 -16.57 -1.32 -0.02
C TYR A 74 -17.49 -2.52 0.01
N PHE A 75 -17.35 -3.41 -0.98
CA PHE A 75 -18.19 -4.58 -1.14
C PHE A 75 -17.43 -5.86 -0.85
N ARG A 76 -18.14 -6.81 -0.26
CA ARG A 76 -17.64 -8.17 -0.02
C ARG A 76 -18.77 -9.15 -0.30
N HIS A 77 -18.46 -10.28 -0.92
CA HIS A 77 -19.42 -11.33 -1.20
C HIS A 77 -19.18 -12.54 -0.30
N SER A 78 -20.25 -13.13 0.22
CA SER A 78 -20.19 -14.30 1.12
C SER A 78 -20.09 -15.63 0.39
N THR A 79 -20.12 -15.63 -0.96
CA THR A 79 -20.19 -16.80 -1.87
C THR A 79 -21.56 -17.49 -1.93
N TYR A 80 -22.55 -17.02 -1.17
CA TYR A 80 -23.93 -17.47 -1.27
C TYR A 80 -24.78 -16.53 -2.15
N PRO A 81 -25.86 -17.02 -2.82
CA PRO A 81 -26.75 -16.15 -3.58
C PRO A 81 -27.28 -14.99 -2.73
N GLY A 82 -27.19 -13.75 -3.26
CA GLY A 82 -27.62 -12.55 -2.54
C GLY A 82 -26.73 -12.12 -1.38
N GLY A 83 -25.58 -12.77 -1.18
CA GLY A 83 -24.68 -12.53 -0.05
C GLY A 83 -23.69 -11.39 -0.28
N ILE A 84 -24.15 -10.18 -0.60
CA ILE A 84 -23.30 -9.00 -0.74
C ILE A 84 -23.34 -8.18 0.55
N TYR A 85 -22.15 -7.90 1.08
CA TYR A 85 -21.97 -7.00 2.22
C TYR A 85 -21.40 -5.68 1.75
N GLU A 86 -21.96 -4.59 2.25
CA GLU A 86 -21.59 -3.22 1.89
C GLU A 86 -21.21 -2.45 3.14
N THR A 87 -20.15 -1.67 3.07
CA THR A 87 -19.75 -0.74 4.13
C THR A 87 -19.16 0.53 3.50
N ASN A 88 -19.22 1.64 4.23
CA ASN A 88 -18.61 2.88 3.76
C ASN A 88 -17.20 3.08 4.33
N PHE A 89 -16.51 4.12 3.87
CA PHE A 89 -15.15 4.45 4.32
C PHE A 89 -15.08 4.65 5.83
N THR A 90 -15.98 5.44 6.42
CA THR A 90 -15.95 5.76 7.85
C THR A 90 -16.07 4.51 8.71
N LYS A 91 -17.01 3.62 8.39
CA LYS A 91 -17.23 2.39 9.15
C LYS A 91 -16.05 1.43 9.01
N LEU A 92 -15.49 1.28 7.80
CA LEU A 92 -14.34 0.41 7.57
C LEU A 92 -13.09 0.93 8.27
N GLN A 93 -12.88 2.26 8.25
CA GLN A 93 -11.76 2.90 8.93
C GLN A 93 -11.81 2.70 10.45
N GLN A 94 -13.00 2.72 11.04
CA GLN A 94 -13.17 2.47 12.47
C GLN A 94 -12.90 1.02 12.87
N ARG A 95 -13.33 0.07 12.04
CA ARG A 95 -13.21 -1.37 12.34
C ARG A 95 -11.83 -1.94 11.96
N HIS A 96 -11.39 -1.62 10.77
CA HIS A 96 -10.14 -2.18 10.17
C HIS A 96 -9.40 -1.09 9.40
N PRO A 97 -8.69 -0.18 10.09
CA PRO A 97 -8.04 0.95 9.43
C PRO A 97 -6.96 0.53 8.42
N ASP A 98 -6.33 -0.61 8.64
CA ASP A 98 -5.32 -1.17 7.72
C ASP A 98 -5.91 -1.56 6.35
N ARG A 99 -7.15 -2.03 6.32
CA ARG A 99 -7.78 -2.51 5.09
C ARG A 99 -8.02 -1.42 4.06
N VAL A 100 -8.35 -0.23 4.50
CA VAL A 100 -8.63 0.91 3.61
C VAL A 100 -7.43 1.21 2.71
N LEU A 101 -6.28 1.40 3.31
CA LEU A 101 -5.04 1.67 2.57
C LEU A 101 -4.59 0.46 1.75
N LYS A 102 -4.68 -0.73 2.32
CA LYS A 102 -4.29 -1.97 1.64
C LYS A 102 -5.11 -2.21 0.36
N LEU A 103 -6.41 -2.00 0.41
CA LEU A 103 -7.27 -2.12 -0.77
C LEU A 103 -6.97 -1.08 -1.84
N ALA A 104 -6.71 0.17 -1.43
CA ALA A 104 -6.34 1.24 -2.35
C ALA A 104 -5.02 0.91 -3.08
N VAL A 105 -3.99 0.50 -2.35
CA VAL A 105 -2.69 0.14 -2.92
C VAL A 105 -2.81 -1.10 -3.81
N LYS A 106 -3.53 -2.12 -3.37
CA LYS A 106 -3.76 -3.36 -4.15
C LYS A 106 -4.40 -3.07 -5.51
N GLY A 107 -5.36 -2.14 -5.54
CA GLY A 107 -5.98 -1.72 -6.79
C GLY A 107 -5.05 -1.02 -7.77
N MET A 108 -3.97 -0.40 -7.27
CA MET A 108 -2.96 0.33 -8.05
C MET A 108 -1.77 -0.51 -8.47
N LEU A 109 -1.59 -1.70 -7.86
CA LEU A 109 -0.52 -2.62 -8.22
C LEU A 109 -0.97 -3.56 -9.35
N PRO A 110 -0.02 -4.14 -10.12
CA PRO A 110 -0.36 -5.13 -11.15
C PRO A 110 -1.12 -6.32 -10.58
N LYS A 111 -1.96 -6.93 -11.40
CA LYS A 111 -2.62 -8.20 -11.09
C LYS A 111 -1.72 -9.36 -11.47
N GLY A 112 -1.75 -10.43 -10.68
CA GLY A 112 -0.97 -11.63 -10.92
C GLY A 112 0.08 -11.89 -9.84
N PRO A 113 0.91 -12.94 -10.00
CA PRO A 113 1.84 -13.38 -8.95
C PRO A 113 2.84 -12.30 -8.52
N LEU A 114 3.39 -11.53 -9.47
CA LEU A 114 4.36 -10.48 -9.16
C LEU A 114 3.72 -9.35 -8.36
N GLY A 115 2.53 -8.89 -8.74
CA GLY A 115 1.79 -7.86 -7.99
C GLY A 115 1.41 -8.32 -6.58
N TYR A 116 1.05 -9.57 -6.40
CA TYR A 116 0.75 -10.14 -5.09
C TYR A 116 2.01 -10.25 -4.20
N ALA A 117 3.17 -10.46 -4.80
CA ALA A 117 4.44 -10.39 -4.08
C ALA A 117 4.78 -8.95 -3.66
N MET A 118 4.50 -7.97 -4.52
CA MET A 118 4.72 -6.55 -4.22
C MET A 118 3.91 -6.07 -3.01
N ILE A 119 2.63 -6.44 -2.92
CA ILE A 119 1.77 -6.00 -1.81
C ILE A 119 2.22 -6.56 -0.45
N LYS A 120 2.92 -7.68 -0.43
CA LYS A 120 3.46 -8.27 0.80
C LYS A 120 4.55 -7.43 1.45
N LYS A 121 5.20 -6.55 0.69
CA LYS A 121 6.21 -5.62 1.21
C LYS A 121 5.60 -4.41 1.91
N LEU A 122 4.31 -4.20 1.81
CA LEU A 122 3.59 -3.14 2.52
C LEU A 122 3.16 -3.64 3.89
N LYS A 123 3.59 -2.92 4.93
CA LYS A 123 3.25 -3.17 6.33
C LYS A 123 2.48 -1.97 6.85
N ILE A 124 1.27 -2.19 7.36
CA ILE A 124 0.35 -1.13 7.76
C ILE A 124 -0.01 -1.29 9.22
N TYR A 125 0.11 -0.21 9.98
CA TYR A 125 -0.19 -0.20 11.41
C TYR A 125 -1.04 1.00 11.80
N ALA A 126 -2.02 0.74 12.66
CA ALA A 126 -2.72 1.78 13.42
C ALA A 126 -1.83 2.22 14.57
N GLY A 127 -1.83 3.53 14.88
CA GLY A 127 -0.98 4.09 15.92
C GLY A 127 0.45 4.38 15.44
N PRO A 128 1.27 5.02 16.30
CA PRO A 128 2.58 5.53 15.91
C PRO A 128 3.70 4.48 15.97
N GLN A 129 3.44 3.29 16.51
CA GLN A 129 4.46 2.27 16.73
C GLN A 129 4.39 1.16 15.68
N HIS A 130 5.54 0.59 15.36
CA HIS A 130 5.68 -0.57 14.47
C HIS A 130 6.74 -1.54 15.01
N PRO A 131 6.63 -2.86 14.71
CA PRO A 131 7.57 -3.86 15.21
C PRO A 131 8.85 -4.00 14.39
N HIS A 132 9.14 -3.07 13.48
CA HIS A 132 10.24 -3.17 12.51
C HIS A 132 11.50 -2.38 12.90
N THR A 133 11.76 -2.20 14.20
CA THR A 133 12.95 -1.49 14.70
C THR A 133 14.26 -2.15 14.27
N ALA A 134 14.27 -3.48 14.17
CA ALA A 134 15.44 -4.24 13.75
C ALA A 134 15.87 -3.93 12.30
N GLN A 135 14.94 -3.62 11.43
CA GLN A 135 15.19 -3.25 10.04
C GLN A 135 15.63 -1.79 9.87
N GLN A 136 15.53 -0.98 10.91
CA GLN A 136 15.91 0.44 10.92
C GLN A 136 15.32 1.21 9.73
N PRO A 137 13.97 1.26 9.59
CA PRO A 137 13.36 1.94 8.46
C PRO A 137 13.66 3.44 8.47
N LYS A 138 13.97 3.99 7.31
CA LYS A 138 14.23 5.42 7.14
C LYS A 138 12.92 6.18 6.99
N ALA A 139 12.83 7.37 7.57
CA ALA A 139 11.67 8.23 7.39
C ALA A 139 11.56 8.67 5.92
N LEU A 140 10.35 8.59 5.38
CA LEU A 140 10.02 8.98 4.03
C LEU A 140 8.87 9.98 4.07
N GLU A 141 9.10 11.16 3.52
CA GLU A 141 8.05 12.16 3.35
C GLU A 141 7.38 12.03 2.00
N ILE A 142 6.07 12.00 2.01
CA ILE A 142 5.23 11.89 0.81
C ILE A 142 4.28 13.07 0.72
#